data_a9050fc74c2c22f368d2cf8119bb5895
#
_entry.id   a9050fc74c2c22f368d2cf8119bb5895
#
_cell.length_a   1.000
_cell.length_b   1.000
_cell.length_c   1.000
_cell.angle_alpha   90.00
_cell.angle_beta   90.00
_cell.angle_gamma   90.00
#
_symmetry.space_group_name_H-M   'P 1'
#
loop_
_entity.id
_entity.type
_entity.pdbx_description
1 polymer ?
#
loop_
_entity_poly.entity_id
_entity_poly.type
_entity_poly.pdbx_seq_one_letter_code
_entity_poly.pdbx_strand_id
1 'polypeptide(L)'
;TATITLTSADIAGDPVNVSTTATCTKAGATTDLDQTTGLNRVHLRSATNKVLLAANAEGDNLAAKVYIINKSTDPSLYLTITINAQTIGKLYGGDWMFFPWSQTDTSANIEVAATNWTSATGDIPVEYALFHEDTDFLTNA
;
A
#
# COMPACT_ATOMS: atom_id res chain seq x y z
N THR A 1 -15.79 -4.71 -0.31
CA THR A 1 -15.99 -3.66 -1.33
C THR A 1 -15.14 -2.46 -1.01
N ALA A 2 -14.38 -1.97 -1.99
CA ALA A 2 -13.60 -0.73 -1.89
C ALA A 2 -14.15 0.28 -2.90
N THR A 3 -14.33 1.53 -2.48
CA THR A 3 -14.75 2.62 -3.34
C THR A 3 -13.65 3.67 -3.40
N ILE A 4 -13.26 4.06 -4.60
CA ILE A 4 -12.30 5.13 -4.86
C ILE A 4 -13.04 6.24 -5.58
N THR A 5 -12.93 7.46 -5.07
CA THR A 5 -13.48 8.66 -5.69
C THR A 5 -12.35 9.67 -5.90
N LEU A 6 -12.19 10.11 -7.14
CA LEU A 6 -11.27 11.16 -7.53
C LEU A 6 -12.09 12.28 -8.19
N THR A 7 -12.08 13.47 -7.59
CA THR A 7 -12.78 14.63 -8.11
C THR A 7 -11.86 15.85 -8.10
N SER A 8 -11.89 16.62 -9.17
CA SER A 8 -11.25 17.92 -9.24
C SER A 8 -12.09 18.85 -10.10
N ALA A 9 -12.20 20.10 -9.68
CA ALA A 9 -12.95 21.12 -10.40
C ALA A 9 -12.10 21.84 -11.46
N ASP A 10 -10.78 21.69 -11.41
CA ASP A 10 -9.83 22.59 -12.09
C ASP A 10 -8.64 21.90 -12.76
N ILE A 11 -8.56 20.58 -12.75
CA ILE A 11 -7.51 19.85 -13.48
C ILE A 11 -7.70 20.04 -15.00
N ALA A 12 -6.68 20.54 -15.66
CA ALA A 12 -6.62 20.72 -17.12
C ALA A 12 -7.77 21.57 -17.70
N GLY A 13 -8.43 22.39 -16.89
CA GLY A 13 -9.54 23.23 -17.29
C GLY A 13 -10.89 22.54 -17.41
N ASP A 14 -10.94 21.24 -17.24
CA ASP A 14 -12.17 20.45 -17.20
C ASP A 14 -12.32 19.71 -15.87
N PRO A 15 -13.54 19.60 -15.33
CA PRO A 15 -13.76 18.81 -14.11
C PRO A 15 -13.43 17.33 -14.31
N VAL A 16 -12.65 16.77 -13.41
CA VAL A 16 -12.44 15.31 -13.33
C VAL A 16 -13.36 14.73 -12.28
N ASN A 17 -14.16 13.76 -12.66
CA ASN A 17 -15.00 13.01 -11.75
C ASN A 17 -14.89 11.51 -12.07
N VAL A 18 -14.10 10.79 -11.28
CA VAL A 18 -13.97 9.36 -11.36
C VAL A 18 -14.43 8.76 -10.04
N SER A 19 -15.46 7.95 -10.10
CA SER A 19 -15.92 7.16 -8.97
C SER A 19 -16.03 5.72 -9.40
N THR A 20 -15.28 4.84 -8.76
CA THR A 20 -15.30 3.42 -9.05
C THR A 20 -15.40 2.60 -7.78
N THR A 21 -16.22 1.58 -7.81
CA THR A 21 -16.38 0.62 -6.71
C THR A 21 -15.92 -0.75 -7.20
N ALA A 22 -15.04 -1.36 -6.45
CA ALA A 22 -14.57 -2.70 -6.73
C ALA A 22 -14.83 -3.62 -5.53
N THR A 23 -15.24 -4.84 -5.82
CA THR A 23 -15.20 -5.91 -4.82
C THR A 23 -13.75 -6.37 -4.68
N CYS A 24 -13.25 -6.43 -3.44
CA CYS A 24 -11.92 -6.93 -3.17
C CYS A 24 -11.92 -8.44 -3.26
N THR A 25 -11.92 -8.95 -4.48
CA THR A 25 -11.80 -10.37 -4.77
C THR A 25 -10.40 -10.68 -5.27
N LYS A 26 -10.00 -11.93 -5.13
CA LYS A 26 -8.83 -12.46 -5.81
C LYS A 26 -9.03 -12.34 -7.33
N ALA A 27 -8.02 -11.88 -8.04
CA ALA A 27 -8.08 -11.73 -9.49
C ALA A 27 -8.45 -13.08 -10.16
N GLY A 28 -9.51 -13.06 -10.98
CA GLY A 28 -9.98 -14.24 -11.70
C GLY A 28 -10.74 -15.28 -10.86
N ALA A 29 -11.06 -14.98 -9.59
CA ALA A 29 -11.80 -15.85 -8.70
C ALA A 29 -13.02 -15.15 -8.10
N THR A 30 -13.98 -15.95 -7.64
CA THR A 30 -15.14 -15.46 -6.88
C THR A 30 -14.86 -15.41 -5.37
N THR A 31 -13.67 -15.81 -4.95
CA THR A 31 -13.24 -15.84 -3.55
C THR A 31 -12.90 -14.45 -3.08
N ASP A 32 -13.49 -14.01 -1.99
CA ASP A 32 -13.20 -12.72 -1.39
C ASP A 32 -11.86 -12.75 -0.65
N LEU A 33 -11.23 -11.58 -0.53
CA LEU A 33 -10.16 -11.36 0.42
C LEU A 33 -10.81 -11.14 1.78
N ASP A 34 -10.77 -12.15 2.64
CA ASP A 34 -11.51 -12.21 3.89
C ASP A 34 -10.64 -11.97 5.13
N GLN A 35 -9.33 -11.93 4.95
CA GLN A 35 -8.36 -11.65 6.00
C GLN A 35 -7.72 -10.26 5.86
N THR A 36 -7.33 -9.70 6.98
CA THR A 36 -6.59 -8.44 7.03
C THR A 36 -5.60 -8.44 8.20
N THR A 37 -4.43 -7.85 7.98
CA THR A 37 -3.49 -7.54 9.06
C THR A 37 -3.97 -6.40 9.95
N GLY A 38 -5.10 -5.75 9.60
CA GLY A 38 -5.57 -4.53 10.22
C GLY A 38 -4.76 -3.31 9.80
N LEU A 39 -5.14 -2.16 10.34
CA LEU A 39 -4.43 -0.91 10.09
C LEU A 39 -3.23 -0.81 11.03
N ASN A 40 -2.03 -0.82 10.44
CA ASN A 40 -0.76 -0.71 11.16
C ASN A 40 -0.17 0.67 10.96
N ARG A 41 0.62 1.13 11.94
CA ARG A 41 1.34 2.40 11.85
C ARG A 41 2.81 2.20 12.19
N VAL A 42 3.67 2.79 11.39
CA VAL A 42 5.12 2.87 11.62
C VAL A 42 5.60 4.30 11.44
N HIS A 43 6.73 4.63 12.06
CA HIS A 43 7.38 5.92 11.92
C HIS A 43 8.74 5.73 11.24
N LEU A 44 8.90 6.32 10.06
CA LEU A 44 10.12 6.19 9.29
C LEU A 44 11.09 7.35 9.57
N ARG A 45 12.36 6.97 9.76
CA ARG A 45 13.49 7.86 10.06
C ARG A 45 14.71 7.53 9.21
N SER A 46 14.49 6.98 8.02
CA SER A 46 15.61 6.48 7.23
C SER A 46 15.39 6.70 5.75
N ALA A 47 16.42 7.21 5.08
CA ALA A 47 16.48 7.24 3.62
C ALA A 47 16.78 5.87 3.00
N THR A 48 17.14 4.88 3.82
CA THR A 48 17.34 3.50 3.36
C THR A 48 16.01 2.75 3.32
N ASN A 49 15.80 1.94 2.30
CA ASN A 49 14.64 1.07 2.16
C ASN A 49 14.43 0.20 3.41
N LYS A 50 13.21 0.16 3.88
CA LYS A 50 12.75 -0.71 4.96
C LYS A 50 11.60 -1.56 4.44
N VAL A 51 11.63 -2.83 4.72
CA VAL A 51 10.53 -3.73 4.38
C VAL A 51 9.31 -3.33 5.21
N LEU A 52 8.26 -2.94 4.52
CA LEU A 52 6.95 -2.66 5.10
C LEU A 52 6.09 -3.92 5.13
N LEU A 53 6.06 -4.65 4.03
CA LEU A 53 5.39 -5.93 3.87
C LEU A 53 6.34 -6.91 3.19
N ALA A 54 6.62 -8.02 3.86
CA ALA A 54 7.45 -9.08 3.32
C ALA A 54 6.63 -9.98 2.39
N ALA A 55 7.19 -10.31 1.24
CA ALA A 55 6.60 -11.32 0.37
C ALA A 55 6.53 -12.68 1.10
N ASN A 56 5.50 -13.44 0.82
CA ASN A 56 5.22 -14.74 1.46
C ASN A 56 5.00 -14.70 2.99
N ALA A 57 4.82 -13.53 3.59
CA ALA A 57 4.57 -13.44 5.03
C ALA A 57 3.27 -14.14 5.44
N GLU A 58 2.26 -14.11 4.56
CA GLU A 58 0.93 -14.69 4.79
C GLU A 58 0.68 -15.95 3.92
N GLY A 59 1.74 -16.58 3.44
CA GLY A 59 1.70 -17.80 2.64
C GLY A 59 1.99 -17.60 1.15
N ASP A 60 2.32 -18.71 0.50
CA ASP A 60 2.71 -18.72 -0.91
C ASP A 60 1.51 -18.52 -1.85
N ASN A 61 1.76 -17.87 -2.98
CA ASN A 61 0.82 -17.74 -4.10
C ASN A 61 -0.47 -16.95 -3.82
N LEU A 62 -0.47 -16.09 -2.83
CA LEU A 62 -1.66 -15.32 -2.50
C LEU A 62 -1.73 -14.00 -3.26
N ALA A 63 -2.90 -13.75 -3.84
CA ALA A 63 -3.27 -12.42 -4.25
C ALA A 63 -3.64 -11.59 -3.02
N ALA A 64 -3.20 -10.35 -3.00
CA ALA A 64 -3.50 -9.41 -1.93
C ALA A 64 -3.86 -8.03 -2.48
N LYS A 65 -4.44 -7.22 -1.64
CA LYS A 65 -4.60 -5.77 -1.85
C LYS A 65 -3.88 -5.05 -0.72
N VAL A 66 -3.22 -3.99 -1.05
CA VAL A 66 -2.43 -3.20 -0.10
C VAL A 66 -2.91 -1.77 -0.09
N TYR A 67 -3.07 -1.23 1.10
CA TYR A 67 -3.31 0.17 1.36
C TYR A 67 -2.10 0.76 2.06
N ILE A 68 -1.62 1.91 1.58
CA ILE A 68 -0.51 2.66 2.19
C ILE A 68 -0.85 4.15 2.12
N ILE A 69 -0.63 4.85 3.21
CA ILE A 69 -0.77 6.31 3.29
C ILE A 69 0.41 6.94 4.01
N ASN A 70 0.91 8.04 3.47
CA ASN A 70 1.82 8.95 4.16
C ASN A 70 1.00 9.90 5.03
N LYS A 71 1.11 9.77 6.35
CA LYS A 71 0.36 10.59 7.32
C LYS A 71 1.09 11.86 7.74
N SER A 72 2.20 12.22 7.07
CA SER A 72 2.86 13.49 7.34
C SER A 72 1.93 14.66 7.06
N THR A 73 1.94 15.64 7.96
CA THR A 73 1.26 16.92 7.74
C THR A 73 2.10 17.91 6.92
N ASP A 74 3.38 17.59 6.73
CA ASP A 74 4.26 18.33 5.84
C ASP A 74 4.13 17.79 4.41
N PRO A 75 3.56 18.54 3.47
CA PRO A 75 3.36 18.07 2.10
C PRO A 75 4.66 17.91 1.30
N SER A 76 5.79 18.36 1.82
CA SER A 76 7.09 18.19 1.17
C SER A 76 7.78 16.87 1.52
N LEU A 77 7.38 16.24 2.62
CA LEU A 77 7.94 14.96 3.05
C LEU A 77 7.32 13.81 2.28
N TYR A 78 8.13 13.00 1.64
CA TYR A 78 7.64 11.90 0.82
C TYR A 78 8.26 10.55 1.18
N LEU A 79 7.49 9.53 0.90
CA LEU A 79 7.92 8.14 0.90
C LEU A 79 8.25 7.72 -0.52
N THR A 80 9.38 7.09 -0.72
CA THR A 80 9.64 6.32 -1.94
C THR A 80 9.14 4.91 -1.73
N ILE A 81 8.31 4.42 -2.64
CA ILE A 81 7.76 3.06 -2.62
C ILE A 81 8.52 2.21 -3.62
N THR A 82 8.99 1.06 -3.16
CA THR A 82 9.78 0.12 -3.97
C THR A 82 9.17 -1.28 -3.84
N ILE A 83 8.99 -1.97 -4.95
CA ILE A 83 8.58 -3.37 -5.01
C ILE A 83 9.58 -4.10 -5.92
N ASN A 84 10.06 -5.25 -5.47
CA ASN A 84 11.05 -6.05 -6.21
C ASN A 84 12.24 -5.20 -6.70
N ALA A 85 12.80 -4.40 -5.81
CA ALA A 85 13.90 -3.45 -6.07
C ALA A 85 13.60 -2.39 -7.14
N GLN A 86 12.35 -2.26 -7.59
CA GLN A 86 11.92 -1.23 -8.54
C GLN A 86 11.12 -0.14 -7.84
N THR A 87 11.54 1.10 -8.00
CA THR A 87 10.79 2.25 -7.50
C THR A 87 9.51 2.44 -8.30
N ILE A 88 8.36 2.39 -7.62
CA ILE A 88 7.05 2.61 -8.23
C ILE A 88 6.71 4.10 -8.27
N GLY A 89 7.02 4.82 -7.20
CA GLY A 89 6.68 6.23 -7.10
C GLY A 89 6.96 6.82 -5.73
N LYS A 90 6.41 8.01 -5.52
CA LYS A 90 6.51 8.77 -4.28
C LYS A 90 5.11 9.06 -3.75
N LEU A 91 4.94 8.91 -2.45
CA LEU A 91 3.76 9.41 -1.72
C LEU A 91 4.17 10.60 -0.87
N TYR A 92 3.70 11.77 -1.20
CA TYR A 92 3.90 12.98 -0.40
C TYR A 92 2.97 13.02 0.81
N GLY A 93 3.18 13.95 1.72
CA GLY A 93 2.33 14.09 2.92
C GLY A 93 0.86 14.20 2.57
N GLY A 94 0.06 13.25 3.04
CA GLY A 94 -1.36 13.11 2.74
C GLY A 94 -1.69 12.19 1.56
N ASP A 95 -0.73 11.85 0.71
CA ASP A 95 -0.96 10.93 -0.40
C ASP A 95 -1.15 9.48 0.08
N TRP A 96 -1.94 8.75 -0.66
CA TRP A 96 -2.24 7.35 -0.40
C TRP A 96 -2.30 6.54 -1.69
N MET A 97 -2.16 5.22 -1.57
CA MET A 97 -2.32 4.27 -2.66
C MET A 97 -3.06 3.02 -2.19
N PHE A 98 -3.81 2.43 -3.11
CA PHE A 98 -4.47 1.14 -2.94
C PHE A 98 -4.26 0.33 -4.21
N PHE A 99 -3.64 -0.83 -4.13
CA PHE A 99 -3.23 -1.59 -5.30
C PHE A 99 -3.22 -3.10 -5.06
N PRO A 100 -3.37 -3.90 -6.14
CA PRO A 100 -3.16 -5.34 -6.05
C PRO A 100 -1.68 -5.66 -5.89
N TRP A 101 -1.37 -6.65 -5.07
CA TRP A 101 -0.02 -7.14 -4.83
C TRP A 101 0.00 -8.66 -4.91
N SER A 102 1.01 -9.22 -5.60
CA SER A 102 1.28 -10.65 -5.66
C SER A 102 2.41 -11.00 -4.69
N GLN A 103 2.15 -11.93 -3.80
CA GLN A 103 3.12 -12.41 -2.82
C GLN A 103 3.92 -13.64 -3.30
N THR A 104 3.73 -14.04 -4.55
CA THR A 104 4.33 -15.28 -5.09
C THR A 104 5.84 -15.23 -5.26
N ASP A 105 6.39 -14.05 -5.39
CA ASP A 105 7.83 -13.85 -5.57
C ASP A 105 8.46 -13.40 -4.25
N THR A 106 9.41 -14.19 -3.74
CA THR A 106 10.14 -13.87 -2.50
C THR A 106 10.90 -12.55 -2.55
N SER A 107 11.15 -12.02 -3.76
CA SER A 107 11.78 -10.71 -3.96
C SER A 107 10.77 -9.56 -4.05
N ALA A 108 9.47 -9.85 -4.09
CA ALA A 108 8.42 -8.85 -4.26
C ALA A 108 8.03 -8.10 -2.97
N ASN A 109 8.96 -7.98 -2.02
CA ASN A 109 8.76 -7.15 -0.82
C ASN A 109 8.31 -5.76 -1.18
N ILE A 110 7.36 -5.23 -0.40
CA ILE A 110 7.03 -3.81 -0.44
C ILE A 110 7.94 -3.11 0.56
N GLU A 111 8.77 -2.23 0.03
CA GLU A 111 9.73 -1.45 0.80
C GLU A 111 9.39 0.04 0.71
N VAL A 112 9.70 0.75 1.76
CA VAL A 112 9.52 2.20 1.85
C VAL A 112 10.79 2.88 2.36
N ALA A 113 11.05 4.08 1.86
CA ALA A 113 12.14 4.93 2.34
C ALA A 113 11.66 6.35 2.54
N ALA A 114 12.05 6.96 3.64
CA ALA A 114 11.85 8.38 3.91
C ALA A 114 13.03 9.18 3.31
N THR A 115 13.06 9.30 1.98
CA THR A 115 14.23 9.72 1.22
C THR A 115 14.70 11.14 1.55
N ASN A 116 13.78 12.05 1.85
CA ASN A 116 14.09 13.42 2.23
C ASN A 116 13.94 13.70 3.74
N TRP A 117 13.92 12.65 4.55
CA TRP A 117 13.91 12.78 5.99
C TRP A 117 15.20 13.40 6.50
N THR A 118 15.07 14.28 7.48
CA THR A 118 16.17 14.78 8.31
C THR A 118 15.73 14.81 9.77
N SER A 119 16.67 14.86 10.69
CA SER A 119 16.34 14.97 12.12
C SER A 119 15.55 16.24 12.46
N ALA A 120 15.64 17.27 11.63
CA ALA A 120 14.92 18.52 11.81
C ALA A 120 13.47 18.46 11.31
N THR A 121 13.16 17.59 10.34
CA THR A 121 11.82 17.47 9.77
C THR A 121 10.90 16.55 10.55
N GLY A 122 11.44 15.77 11.47
CA GLY A 122 10.70 14.78 12.22
C GLY A 122 10.39 13.50 11.42
N ASP A 123 9.71 12.58 12.06
CA ASP A 123 9.38 11.27 11.48
C ASP A 123 8.31 11.38 10.42
N ILE A 124 8.33 10.47 9.45
CA ILE A 124 7.22 10.28 8.52
C ILE A 124 6.33 9.14 9.05
N PRO A 125 5.14 9.43 9.58
CA PRO A 125 4.20 8.39 10.00
C PRO A 125 3.55 7.77 8.76
N VAL A 126 3.56 6.44 8.71
CA VAL A 126 2.97 5.65 7.63
C VAL A 126 1.92 4.74 8.23
N GLU A 127 0.72 4.76 7.67
CA GLU A 127 -0.29 3.73 7.95
C GLU A 127 -0.42 2.80 6.75
N TYR A 128 -0.63 1.52 7.02
CA TYR A 128 -0.79 0.52 5.98
C TYR A 128 -1.65 -0.64 6.45
N ALA A 129 -2.27 -1.31 5.50
CA ALA A 129 -3.05 -2.52 5.73
C ALA A 129 -2.89 -3.48 4.56
N LEU A 130 -2.86 -4.76 4.88
CA LEU A 130 -2.89 -5.86 3.92
C LEU A 130 -4.26 -6.53 4.01
N PHE A 131 -4.81 -6.86 2.83
CA PHE A 131 -6.03 -7.66 2.67
C PHE A 131 -5.67 -8.88 1.85
N HIS A 132 -5.93 -10.08 2.37
CA HIS A 132 -5.50 -11.35 1.78
C HIS A 132 -6.53 -12.46 1.98
N GLU A 133 -6.28 -13.62 1.39
CA GLU A 133 -7.07 -14.82 1.63
C GLU A 133 -6.64 -15.50 2.93
N ASP A 134 -7.56 -16.24 3.55
CA ASP A 134 -7.21 -17.17 4.61
C ASP A 134 -6.64 -18.46 4.00
N THR A 135 -5.37 -18.74 4.29
CA THR A 135 -4.71 -19.97 3.85
C THR A 135 -4.75 -21.07 4.88
N ASP A 136 -4.91 -20.74 6.13
CA ASP A 136 -4.89 -21.73 7.22
C ASP A 136 -6.11 -22.64 7.19
N PHE A 137 -7.21 -22.16 6.63
CA PHE A 137 -8.44 -22.94 6.52
C PHE A 137 -8.29 -24.18 5.64
N LEU A 138 -7.40 -24.15 4.66
CA LEU A 138 -7.19 -25.26 3.72
C LEU A 138 -6.19 -26.31 4.22
N THR A 139 -5.31 -25.95 5.13
CA THR A 139 -4.28 -26.84 5.66
C THR A 139 -4.75 -27.65 6.86
N ASN A 140 -5.81 -27.24 7.52
CA ASN A 140 -6.39 -27.87 8.70
C ASN A 140 -7.65 -28.69 8.43
N ALA A 141 -8.04 -28.83 7.18
CA ALA A 141 -9.21 -29.61 6.78
C ALA A 141 -8.88 -31.08 6.52
#